data_db12577fb274659f4470a471e66eff69
#
_entry.id   db12577fb274659f4470a471e66eff69
#
_cell.length_a   1.000
_cell.length_b   1.000
_cell.length_c   1.000
_cell.angle_alpha   90.00
_cell.angle_beta   90.00
_cell.angle_gamma   90.00
#
_symmetry.space_group_name_H-M   'P 1'
#
loop_
_entity.id
_entity.type
_entity.pdbx_description
1 polymer ?
#
loop_
_entity_poly.entity_id
_entity_poly.type
_entity_poly.pdbx_seq_one_letter_code
_entity_poly.pdbx_strand_id
1 'polypeptide(L)'
;MRIALGQVNPTVGDLAGNVALCARFSRAAAERGADLIVFPELTLTGYPPRDLVEKRGFIERSEAAVEQLAEETAELPLTVIAGYVGRSKVKTGKQATNSAAILRSGAVLMRQTKMLLPTYDVFDEARNFIPGESQTLWKRGADNVALTICEDAWNDKEFWTHPLYPRDPVDELMQRGANLLLSINASPFNLGKRQLRIEMFRAMAHRHRKPMVMVNQVGGNDQVVFDGSSFVMDAEGNVIASGASFREDLVVADIATGKGDLRADFTDECDAVYEALVLGTRDYMRKCGFSRVLIGLSGGIDSALTAVIAVDAVGRDNVRGVAMPGPYSSDHSVRDAHAMAERLGIRCDTVSITPAYDEMVRTLAPVFEGTKQDVTEENIQSRLRGLTLMSLSNKFGALVLTTGNKSEIAVGYCTLYGDMCGGLAVISDVPKTMVYELSRVGNKRHNGAIPEAVFEKPPSAELRPDQKDSDSLPPYEVLDAILRLYVEEFRGVREIATELSLPLDLVKDVALKVDRNEYKRQQAAPGLRVTSKAFGIGRRFPIAQRYFENE
;
A
#
# COMPACT_ATOMS: atom_id res chain seq x y z
N MET A 1 -9.64 9.20 32.16
CA MET A 1 -10.25 9.45 30.82
C MET A 1 -10.20 8.18 30.00
N ARG A 2 -11.38 7.73 29.54
CA ARG A 2 -11.51 6.56 28.64
C ARG A 2 -11.53 7.04 27.18
N ILE A 3 -10.55 6.59 26.42
CA ILE A 3 -10.36 6.97 25.03
C ILE A 3 -10.69 5.78 24.13
N ALA A 4 -11.52 6.01 23.12
CA ALA A 4 -11.76 5.05 22.04
C ALA A 4 -10.96 5.43 20.80
N LEU A 5 -10.33 4.45 20.18
CA LEU A 5 -9.64 4.57 18.90
C LEU A 5 -10.58 4.00 17.82
N GLY A 6 -11.09 4.86 16.95
CA GLY A 6 -11.92 4.49 15.82
C GLY A 6 -11.05 4.17 14.62
N GLN A 7 -10.47 2.97 14.56
CA GLN A 7 -9.68 2.50 13.44
C GLN A 7 -10.58 2.07 12.30
N VAL A 8 -10.77 2.95 11.32
CA VAL A 8 -11.77 2.80 10.25
C VAL A 8 -11.14 2.79 8.86
N ASN A 9 -11.90 2.26 7.89
CA ASN A 9 -11.53 2.15 6.47
C ASN A 9 -12.37 3.11 5.62
N PRO A 10 -12.04 4.40 5.57
CA PRO A 10 -12.79 5.38 4.78
C PRO A 10 -12.58 5.16 3.29
N THR A 11 -13.56 5.57 2.50
CA THR A 11 -13.44 5.62 1.04
C THR A 11 -13.23 7.06 0.60
N VAL A 12 -12.19 7.30 -0.23
CA VAL A 12 -11.87 8.65 -0.72
C VAL A 12 -13.06 9.20 -1.51
N GLY A 13 -13.54 10.38 -1.10
CA GLY A 13 -14.66 11.09 -1.74
C GLY A 13 -16.05 10.66 -1.33
N ASP A 14 -16.21 9.58 -0.57
CA ASP A 14 -17.50 9.16 -0.02
C ASP A 14 -17.78 9.85 1.33
N LEU A 15 -18.05 11.15 1.28
CA LEU A 15 -18.24 11.97 2.47
C LEU A 15 -19.41 11.47 3.34
N ALA A 16 -20.54 11.14 2.72
CA ALA A 16 -21.71 10.66 3.45
C ALA A 16 -21.47 9.29 4.11
N GLY A 17 -20.86 8.34 3.37
CA GLY A 17 -20.50 7.03 3.91
C GLY A 17 -19.49 7.12 5.04
N ASN A 18 -18.49 8.00 4.93
CA ASN A 18 -17.48 8.21 5.96
C ASN A 18 -18.07 8.88 7.22
N VAL A 19 -19.01 9.84 7.08
CA VAL A 19 -19.76 10.40 8.23
C VAL A 19 -20.55 9.32 8.94
N ALA A 20 -21.33 8.52 8.20
CA ALA A 20 -22.14 7.43 8.76
C ALA A 20 -21.24 6.37 9.48
N LEU A 21 -20.06 6.09 8.91
CA LEU A 21 -19.05 5.21 9.50
C LEU A 21 -18.57 5.77 10.86
N CYS A 22 -18.16 7.05 10.91
CA CYS A 22 -17.73 7.71 12.14
C CYS A 22 -18.85 7.76 13.19
N ALA A 23 -20.08 8.10 12.80
CA ALA A 23 -21.23 8.14 13.71
C ALA A 23 -21.55 6.75 14.29
N ARG A 24 -21.47 5.68 13.49
CA ARG A 24 -21.65 4.29 13.95
C ARG A 24 -20.62 3.91 15.01
N PHE A 25 -19.32 4.20 14.75
CA PHE A 25 -18.25 3.93 15.71
C PHE A 25 -18.37 4.79 16.97
N SER A 26 -18.85 6.04 16.84
CA SER A 26 -19.08 6.94 17.99
C SER A 26 -20.17 6.41 18.93
N ARG A 27 -21.28 5.88 18.38
CA ARG A 27 -22.32 5.21 19.18
C ARG A 27 -21.77 4.00 19.92
N ALA A 28 -21.03 3.13 19.22
CA ALA A 28 -20.42 1.95 19.85
C ALA A 28 -19.39 2.32 20.94
N ALA A 29 -18.65 3.43 20.76
CA ALA A 29 -17.73 3.93 21.78
C ALA A 29 -18.48 4.48 23.00
N ALA A 30 -19.59 5.19 22.81
CA ALA A 30 -20.44 5.67 23.90
C ALA A 30 -21.05 4.52 24.72
N GLU A 31 -21.52 3.45 24.06
CA GLU A 31 -22.01 2.21 24.71
C GLU A 31 -20.92 1.54 25.57
N ARG A 32 -19.67 1.68 25.16
CA ARG A 32 -18.51 1.20 25.94
C ARG A 32 -18.03 2.19 27.00
N GLY A 33 -18.76 3.29 27.21
CA GLY A 33 -18.47 4.32 28.22
C GLY A 33 -17.19 5.12 27.92
N ALA A 34 -16.86 5.35 26.65
CA ALA A 34 -15.75 6.21 26.28
C ALA A 34 -16.12 7.69 26.49
N ASP A 35 -15.16 8.48 26.95
CA ASP A 35 -15.28 9.94 27.09
C ASP A 35 -14.95 10.67 25.79
N LEU A 36 -14.17 10.00 24.92
CA LEU A 36 -13.61 10.53 23.71
C LEU A 36 -13.44 9.40 22.68
N ILE A 37 -13.79 9.66 21.42
CA ILE A 37 -13.38 8.84 20.28
C ILE A 37 -12.50 9.64 19.34
N VAL A 38 -11.43 9.00 18.86
CA VAL A 38 -10.46 9.61 17.94
C VAL A 38 -10.44 8.80 16.64
N PHE A 39 -10.66 9.48 15.52
CA PHE A 39 -10.58 8.93 14.18
C PHE A 39 -9.28 9.33 13.46
N PRO A 40 -8.87 8.58 12.41
CA PRO A 40 -7.66 8.87 11.65
C PRO A 40 -7.63 10.23 10.94
N GLU A 41 -6.46 10.57 10.39
CA GLU A 41 -6.23 11.70 9.50
C GLU A 41 -7.18 11.63 8.29
N LEU A 42 -7.74 12.77 7.89
CA LEU A 42 -8.65 12.93 6.75
C LEU A 42 -9.78 11.88 6.66
N THR A 43 -10.22 11.33 7.79
CA THR A 43 -11.23 10.25 7.82
C THR A 43 -12.49 10.62 7.06
N LEU A 44 -12.99 11.87 7.18
CA LEU A 44 -14.23 12.28 6.54
C LEU A 44 -14.12 12.37 5.01
N THR A 45 -12.95 12.59 4.48
CA THR A 45 -12.69 12.68 3.03
C THR A 45 -12.02 11.43 2.45
N GLY A 46 -11.42 10.59 3.31
CA GLY A 46 -10.48 9.55 2.93
C GLY A 46 -9.10 10.11 2.57
N TYR A 47 -8.05 9.29 2.72
CA TYR A 47 -6.66 9.64 2.42
C TYR A 47 -6.07 8.65 1.41
N PRO A 48 -5.30 9.13 0.39
CA PRO A 48 -5.02 10.52 0.04
C PRO A 48 -6.07 11.09 -0.94
N PRO A 49 -6.60 12.29 -0.71
CA PRO A 49 -7.63 12.88 -1.60
C PRO A 49 -7.03 13.42 -2.90
N ARG A 50 -5.72 13.59 -3.01
CA ARG A 50 -4.99 14.10 -4.18
C ARG A 50 -5.64 15.36 -4.77
N ASP A 51 -5.71 15.48 -6.08
CA ASP A 51 -6.25 16.66 -6.79
C ASP A 51 -7.78 16.86 -6.62
N LEU A 52 -8.50 15.97 -5.90
CA LEU A 52 -9.88 16.25 -5.50
C LEU A 52 -9.99 17.53 -4.67
N VAL A 53 -8.96 17.88 -3.88
CA VAL A 53 -8.94 19.09 -3.05
C VAL A 53 -8.87 20.38 -3.87
N GLU A 54 -8.54 20.34 -5.16
CA GLU A 54 -8.60 21.50 -6.04
C GLU A 54 -10.03 21.84 -6.47
N LYS A 55 -10.96 20.89 -6.31
CA LYS A 55 -12.37 21.12 -6.58
C LYS A 55 -13.01 21.91 -5.43
N ARG A 56 -13.44 23.15 -5.70
CA ARG A 56 -14.07 24.02 -4.69
C ARG A 56 -15.23 23.32 -3.96
N GLY A 57 -16.10 22.64 -4.68
CA GLY A 57 -17.23 21.91 -4.08
C GLY A 57 -16.82 20.71 -3.23
N PHE A 58 -15.59 20.17 -3.37
CA PHE A 58 -15.08 19.12 -2.50
C PHE A 58 -14.74 19.65 -1.12
N ILE A 59 -14.05 20.79 -1.04
CA ILE A 59 -13.71 21.45 0.23
C ILE A 59 -15.00 21.86 0.97
N GLU A 60 -15.96 22.48 0.26
CA GLU A 60 -17.24 22.88 0.84
C GLU A 60 -18.02 21.71 1.45
N ARG A 61 -18.08 20.60 0.73
CA ARG A 61 -18.75 19.38 1.23
C ARG A 61 -17.97 18.72 2.38
N SER A 62 -16.65 18.82 2.40
CA SER A 62 -15.82 18.33 3.52
C SER A 62 -16.09 19.13 4.81
N GLU A 63 -16.22 20.47 4.70
CA GLU A 63 -16.61 21.32 5.84
C GLU A 63 -18.03 20.97 6.31
N ALA A 64 -18.99 20.79 5.38
CA ALA A 64 -20.36 20.39 5.72
C ALA A 64 -20.41 18.99 6.37
N ALA A 65 -19.56 18.06 6.00
CA ALA A 65 -19.46 16.74 6.62
C ALA A 65 -19.01 16.80 8.09
N VAL A 66 -18.20 17.80 8.46
CA VAL A 66 -17.83 18.07 9.87
C VAL A 66 -19.05 18.47 10.67
N GLU A 67 -19.85 19.43 10.15
CA GLU A 67 -21.08 19.88 10.81
C GLU A 67 -22.10 18.74 10.91
N GLN A 68 -22.27 17.96 9.84
CA GLN A 68 -23.14 16.78 9.84
C GLN A 68 -22.72 15.76 10.91
N LEU A 69 -21.43 15.45 11.03
CA LEU A 69 -20.96 14.54 12.07
C LEU A 69 -21.20 15.10 13.48
N ALA A 70 -21.03 16.42 13.66
CA ALA A 70 -21.35 17.07 14.94
C ALA A 70 -22.82 16.90 15.31
N GLU A 71 -23.74 17.11 14.35
CA GLU A 71 -25.19 16.92 14.52
C GLU A 71 -25.53 15.46 14.83
N GLU A 72 -25.02 14.49 14.04
CA GLU A 72 -25.30 13.06 14.22
C GLU A 72 -24.78 12.48 15.55
N THR A 73 -23.82 13.14 16.19
CA THR A 73 -23.24 12.74 17.48
C THR A 73 -23.63 13.65 18.64
N ALA A 74 -24.54 14.59 18.43
CA ALA A 74 -24.92 15.63 19.41
C ALA A 74 -25.36 15.07 20.76
N GLU A 75 -26.18 14.03 20.74
CA GLU A 75 -26.76 13.39 21.93
C GLU A 75 -25.81 12.41 22.65
N LEU A 76 -24.66 12.13 22.05
CA LEU A 76 -23.71 11.19 22.64
C LEU A 76 -22.90 11.86 23.78
N PRO A 77 -22.68 11.19 24.91
CA PRO A 77 -21.96 11.75 26.06
C PRO A 77 -20.45 11.81 25.90
N LEU A 78 -19.95 11.77 24.66
CA LEU A 78 -18.52 11.76 24.34
C LEU A 78 -18.10 12.91 23.42
N THR A 79 -16.81 13.15 23.33
CA THR A 79 -16.20 14.05 22.34
C THR A 79 -15.76 13.24 21.14
N VAL A 80 -15.90 13.78 19.94
CA VAL A 80 -15.43 13.15 18.68
C VAL A 80 -14.31 13.97 18.09
N ILE A 81 -13.21 13.32 17.68
CA ILE A 81 -12.11 13.95 16.92
C ILE A 81 -12.03 13.26 15.57
N ALA A 82 -12.13 14.02 14.48
CA ALA A 82 -12.06 13.47 13.13
C ALA A 82 -11.24 14.36 12.19
N GLY A 83 -10.44 13.70 11.33
CA GLY A 83 -9.67 14.36 10.27
C GLY A 83 -10.54 14.70 9.05
N TYR A 84 -10.30 15.85 8.43
CA TYR A 84 -11.05 16.36 7.28
C TYR A 84 -10.22 17.34 6.44
N VAL A 85 -10.67 17.61 5.19
CA VAL A 85 -10.08 18.66 4.36
C VAL A 85 -10.74 19.99 4.72
N GLY A 86 -10.00 20.88 5.36
CA GLY A 86 -10.46 22.20 5.75
C GLY A 86 -10.22 23.27 4.67
N ARG A 87 -10.94 24.40 4.80
CA ARG A 87 -10.72 25.58 3.95
C ARG A 87 -9.60 26.45 4.52
N SER A 88 -8.65 26.82 3.68
CA SER A 88 -7.62 27.81 4.03
C SER A 88 -8.24 29.19 4.24
N LYS A 89 -7.71 29.93 5.23
CA LYS A 89 -8.04 31.34 5.45
C LYS A 89 -7.24 32.29 4.56
N VAL A 90 -6.22 31.79 3.88
CA VAL A 90 -5.37 32.57 2.97
C VAL A 90 -6.12 32.84 1.68
N LYS A 91 -6.13 34.10 1.22
CA LYS A 91 -6.87 34.51 0.03
C LYS A 91 -6.20 34.16 -1.30
N THR A 92 -4.90 33.89 -1.26
CA THR A 92 -4.09 33.58 -2.45
C THR A 92 -3.45 32.22 -2.34
N GLY A 93 -3.22 31.54 -3.46
CA GLY A 93 -2.63 30.20 -3.50
C GLY A 93 -3.62 29.07 -3.25
N LYS A 94 -3.16 28.01 -2.63
CA LYS A 94 -3.96 26.81 -2.33
C LYS A 94 -5.09 27.11 -1.35
N GLN A 95 -6.20 26.41 -1.51
CA GLN A 95 -7.41 26.68 -0.73
C GLN A 95 -7.69 25.61 0.34
N ALA A 96 -6.95 24.51 0.34
CA ALA A 96 -7.17 23.38 1.23
C ALA A 96 -6.14 23.29 2.35
N THR A 97 -6.59 22.79 3.51
CA THR A 97 -5.75 22.39 4.65
C THR A 97 -6.06 20.95 5.04
N ASN A 98 -5.04 20.22 5.51
CA ASN A 98 -5.23 18.95 6.20
C ASN A 98 -5.50 19.28 7.67
N SER A 99 -6.70 18.98 8.16
CA SER A 99 -7.17 19.49 9.45
C SER A 99 -7.90 18.40 10.25
N ALA A 100 -8.00 18.63 11.56
CA ALA A 100 -8.80 17.87 12.50
C ALA A 100 -9.83 18.77 13.18
N ALA A 101 -11.02 18.25 13.43
CA ALA A 101 -12.08 18.90 14.18
C ALA A 101 -12.36 18.15 15.49
N ILE A 102 -12.60 18.90 16.57
CA ILE A 102 -13.04 18.40 17.86
C ILE A 102 -14.51 18.80 18.01
N LEU A 103 -15.39 17.78 18.15
CA LEU A 103 -16.84 17.93 18.15
C LEU A 103 -17.42 17.47 19.49
N ARG A 104 -18.42 18.19 20.01
CA ARG A 104 -19.16 17.77 21.18
C ARG A 104 -20.52 18.47 21.23
N SER A 105 -21.56 17.74 21.62
CA SER A 105 -22.93 18.26 21.83
C SER A 105 -23.42 19.10 20.64
N GLY A 106 -23.22 18.60 19.42
CA GLY A 106 -23.65 19.25 18.18
C GLY A 106 -22.79 20.43 17.72
N ALA A 107 -21.68 20.72 18.39
CA ALA A 107 -20.85 21.90 18.07
C ALA A 107 -19.39 21.51 17.75
N VAL A 108 -18.76 22.27 16.87
CA VAL A 108 -17.32 22.24 16.63
C VAL A 108 -16.61 23.10 17.67
N LEU A 109 -15.89 22.44 18.59
CA LEU A 109 -15.18 23.14 19.67
C LEU A 109 -13.83 23.71 19.24
N MET A 110 -13.14 23.01 18.34
CA MET A 110 -11.80 23.38 17.88
C MET A 110 -11.51 22.80 16.51
N ARG A 111 -10.73 23.51 15.72
CA ARG A 111 -10.14 23.05 14.46
C ARG A 111 -8.63 23.22 14.55
N GLN A 112 -7.89 22.20 14.15
CA GLN A 112 -6.43 22.19 14.14
C GLN A 112 -5.91 21.80 12.75
N THR A 113 -4.90 22.52 12.26
CA THR A 113 -4.32 22.27 10.94
C THR A 113 -2.95 21.61 11.08
N LYS A 114 -2.67 20.65 10.24
CA LYS A 114 -1.37 19.96 10.10
C LYS A 114 -0.28 20.96 9.74
N MET A 115 0.85 20.89 10.44
CA MET A 115 1.97 21.82 10.25
C MET A 115 3.03 21.29 9.29
N LEU A 116 3.32 20.00 9.35
CA LEU A 116 4.35 19.37 8.54
C LEU A 116 3.69 18.59 7.39
N LEU A 117 3.98 18.99 6.16
CA LEU A 117 3.39 18.42 4.95
C LEU A 117 4.42 17.57 4.20
N PRO A 118 4.33 16.23 4.25
CA PRO A 118 5.29 15.35 3.59
C PRO A 118 5.19 15.45 2.07
N THR A 119 6.36 15.49 1.40
CA THR A 119 6.51 15.55 -0.07
C THR A 119 7.50 14.51 -0.58
N TYR A 120 7.69 13.44 0.16
CA TYR A 120 8.58 12.35 -0.17
C TYR A 120 7.80 11.05 -0.36
N ASP A 121 8.41 10.09 -1.07
CA ASP A 121 7.84 8.77 -1.35
C ASP A 121 6.43 8.88 -1.96
N VAL A 122 5.42 8.26 -1.36
CA VAL A 122 4.02 8.30 -1.82
C VAL A 122 3.27 9.59 -1.45
N PHE A 123 3.89 10.42 -0.63
CA PHE A 123 3.30 11.66 -0.17
C PHE A 123 3.58 12.82 -1.13
N ASP A 124 2.59 13.69 -1.29
CA ASP A 124 2.69 14.93 -2.09
C ASP A 124 1.80 16.03 -1.49
N GLU A 125 1.78 16.13 -0.15
CA GLU A 125 0.81 16.99 0.54
C GLU A 125 1.07 18.48 0.32
N ALA A 126 2.33 18.91 0.26
CA ALA A 126 2.63 20.30 -0.02
C ALA A 126 2.20 20.74 -1.43
N ARG A 127 1.89 19.83 -2.34
CA ARG A 127 1.25 20.15 -3.62
C ARG A 127 -0.18 20.67 -3.44
N ASN A 128 -0.93 20.08 -2.53
CA ASN A 128 -2.37 20.27 -2.40
C ASN A 128 -2.78 21.14 -1.20
N PHE A 129 -2.03 21.08 -0.09
CA PHE A 129 -2.40 21.72 1.17
C PHE A 129 -1.51 22.92 1.52
N ILE A 130 -2.04 23.80 2.37
CA ILE A 130 -1.28 24.84 3.07
C ILE A 130 -1.00 24.34 4.49
N PRO A 131 0.26 24.46 4.99
CA PRO A 131 0.60 24.10 6.35
C PRO A 131 -0.03 25.05 7.37
N GLY A 132 -0.34 24.53 8.56
CA GLY A 132 -0.69 25.34 9.73
C GLY A 132 0.54 26.10 10.24
N GLU A 133 0.33 27.33 10.68
CA GLU A 133 1.40 28.16 11.25
C GLU A 133 1.70 27.80 12.71
N SER A 134 0.69 27.35 13.44
CA SER A 134 0.78 26.96 14.86
C SER A 134 -0.31 25.99 15.25
N GLN A 135 -0.05 25.23 16.30
CA GLN A 135 -1.03 24.35 16.94
C GLN A 135 -1.28 24.83 18.37
N THR A 136 -2.47 24.54 18.89
CA THR A 136 -2.89 24.95 20.24
C THR A 136 -3.30 23.72 21.04
N LEU A 137 -3.14 23.80 22.38
CA LEU A 137 -3.63 22.76 23.26
C LEU A 137 -5.14 22.80 23.39
N TRP A 138 -5.78 21.64 23.30
CA TRP A 138 -7.17 21.49 23.65
C TRP A 138 -7.30 21.25 25.16
N LYS A 139 -7.97 22.20 25.84
CA LYS A 139 -8.21 22.10 27.30
C LYS A 139 -9.51 21.35 27.57
N ARG A 140 -9.43 20.26 28.34
CA ARG A 140 -10.58 19.45 28.77
C ARG A 140 -10.48 19.18 30.27
N GLY A 141 -11.12 20.02 31.08
CA GLY A 141 -10.98 19.94 32.54
C GLY A 141 -9.52 20.17 32.97
N ALA A 142 -8.92 19.18 33.62
CA ALA A 142 -7.52 19.21 34.02
C ALA A 142 -6.55 18.76 32.89
N ASP A 143 -7.07 18.22 31.79
CA ASP A 143 -6.24 17.71 30.72
C ASP A 143 -5.92 18.82 29.71
N ASN A 144 -4.64 18.94 29.38
CA ASN A 144 -4.11 19.75 28.28
C ASN A 144 -3.68 18.79 27.17
N VAL A 145 -4.51 18.65 26.16
CA VAL A 145 -4.32 17.66 25.10
C VAL A 145 -3.59 18.28 23.93
N ALA A 146 -2.47 17.70 23.52
CA ALA A 146 -1.80 17.96 22.25
C ALA A 146 -2.47 17.10 21.17
N LEU A 147 -3.01 17.75 20.13
CA LEU A 147 -3.55 17.08 18.95
C LEU A 147 -2.62 17.33 17.76
N THR A 148 -2.02 16.27 17.23
CA THR A 148 -1.14 16.30 16.05
C THR A 148 -1.72 15.48 14.92
N ILE A 149 -1.29 15.78 13.69
CA ILE A 149 -1.75 15.09 12.49
C ILE A 149 -0.54 14.48 11.79
N CYS A 150 -0.43 13.16 11.88
CA CYS A 150 0.53 12.29 11.19
C CYS A 150 1.97 12.83 11.24
N GLU A 151 2.45 13.45 10.15
CA GLU A 151 3.82 13.96 10.00
C GLU A 151 4.26 14.88 11.15
N ASP A 152 3.33 15.58 11.78
CA ASP A 152 3.63 16.43 12.93
C ASP A 152 4.29 15.68 14.09
N ALA A 153 4.01 14.36 14.24
CA ALA A 153 4.62 13.50 15.23
C ALA A 153 5.84 12.72 14.71
N TRP A 154 6.14 12.80 13.41
CA TRP A 154 7.23 12.04 12.81
C TRP A 154 8.58 12.80 12.80
N ASN A 155 8.60 14.08 13.09
CA ASN A 155 9.82 14.88 13.07
C ASN A 155 10.45 15.06 14.47
N ASP A 156 10.44 14.00 15.27
CA ASP A 156 11.12 13.98 16.56
C ASP A 156 12.64 14.15 16.37
N LYS A 157 13.18 15.28 16.83
CA LYS A 157 14.57 15.65 16.61
C LYS A 157 15.60 14.86 17.40
N GLU A 158 15.16 14.16 18.45
CA GLU A 158 16.03 13.30 19.24
C GLU A 158 16.01 11.85 18.76
N PHE A 159 14.91 11.42 18.13
CA PHE A 159 14.79 10.09 17.56
C PHE A 159 15.52 9.97 16.20
N TRP A 160 15.37 10.97 15.33
CA TRP A 160 15.97 10.96 14.00
C TRP A 160 17.33 11.64 13.97
N THR A 161 18.33 10.95 13.44
CA THR A 161 19.68 11.53 13.21
C THR A 161 19.63 12.75 12.27
N HIS A 162 18.72 12.71 11.29
CA HIS A 162 18.52 13.78 10.30
C HIS A 162 17.03 14.13 10.20
N PRO A 163 16.53 15.03 11.07
CA PRO A 163 15.14 15.51 10.99
C PRO A 163 14.86 16.22 9.65
N LEU A 164 13.67 15.97 9.08
CA LEU A 164 13.30 16.54 7.78
C LEU A 164 12.85 17.99 7.84
N TYR A 165 12.39 18.44 9.01
CA TYR A 165 11.81 19.78 9.18
C TYR A 165 12.50 20.53 10.31
N PRO A 166 12.53 21.89 10.27
CA PRO A 166 13.14 22.71 11.31
C PRO A 166 12.33 22.74 12.63
N ARG A 167 11.04 22.39 12.59
CA ARG A 167 10.13 22.40 13.75
C ARG A 167 9.83 21.00 14.24
N ASP A 168 9.57 20.88 15.55
CA ASP A 168 9.06 19.68 16.21
C ASP A 168 7.75 20.02 16.92
N PRO A 169 6.58 19.81 16.27
CA PRO A 169 5.30 20.21 16.83
C PRO A 169 4.96 19.51 18.14
N VAL A 170 5.40 18.25 18.33
CA VAL A 170 5.17 17.53 19.59
C VAL A 170 5.93 18.19 20.73
N ASP A 171 7.23 18.45 20.55
CA ASP A 171 8.04 19.11 21.58
C ASP A 171 7.51 20.51 21.92
N GLU A 172 7.11 21.30 20.91
CA GLU A 172 6.50 22.60 21.11
C GLU A 172 5.21 22.56 21.96
N LEU A 173 4.35 21.55 21.74
CA LEU A 173 3.12 21.37 22.50
C LEU A 173 3.40 20.87 23.92
N MET A 174 4.37 19.96 24.10
CA MET A 174 4.78 19.47 25.40
C MET A 174 5.39 20.58 26.28
N GLN A 175 6.22 21.45 25.70
CA GLN A 175 6.77 22.63 26.40
C GLN A 175 5.68 23.63 26.84
N ARG A 176 4.55 23.68 26.12
CA ARG A 176 3.37 24.48 26.52
C ARG A 176 2.50 23.83 27.59
N GLY A 177 2.90 22.67 28.08
CA GLY A 177 2.25 21.97 29.19
C GLY A 177 1.22 20.93 28.78
N ALA A 178 1.34 20.32 27.60
CA ALA A 178 0.54 19.15 27.25
C ALA A 178 0.80 18.00 28.22
N ASN A 179 -0.25 17.29 28.60
CA ASN A 179 -0.16 16.11 29.47
C ASN A 179 -0.68 14.82 28.80
N LEU A 180 -1.13 14.90 27.55
CA LEU A 180 -1.54 13.79 26.68
C LEU A 180 -1.28 14.19 25.22
N LEU A 181 -0.70 13.26 24.44
CA LEU A 181 -0.62 13.38 22.99
C LEU A 181 -1.69 12.52 22.33
N LEU A 182 -2.46 13.12 21.42
CA LEU A 182 -3.32 12.42 20.48
C LEU A 182 -2.77 12.69 19.07
N SER A 183 -2.37 11.64 18.36
CA SER A 183 -1.92 11.70 16.98
C SER A 183 -2.88 10.96 16.07
N ILE A 184 -3.50 11.66 15.12
CA ILE A 184 -4.34 11.06 14.08
C ILE A 184 -3.52 10.85 12.82
N ASN A 185 -3.59 9.66 12.22
CA ASN A 185 -2.66 9.25 11.18
C ASN A 185 -3.34 8.57 9.99
N ALA A 186 -2.75 8.77 8.82
CA ALA A 186 -2.90 7.93 7.65
C ALA A 186 -1.49 7.48 7.22
N SER A 187 -0.82 6.75 8.12
CA SER A 187 0.54 6.24 7.95
C SER A 187 0.50 4.92 7.20
N PRO A 188 1.03 4.84 5.93
CA PRO A 188 0.95 3.64 5.14
C PRO A 188 1.83 2.52 5.68
N PHE A 189 1.39 1.29 5.41
CA PHE A 189 2.16 0.08 5.68
C PHE A 189 3.37 -0.02 4.74
N ASN A 190 4.47 -0.47 5.26
CA ASN A 190 5.55 -1.17 4.59
C ASN A 190 6.29 -2.04 5.62
N LEU A 191 7.13 -2.94 5.12
CA LEU A 191 7.97 -3.81 5.94
C LEU A 191 8.71 -3.03 7.04
N GLY A 192 8.60 -3.49 8.29
CA GLY A 192 9.26 -2.91 9.47
C GLY A 192 8.60 -1.64 10.04
N LYS A 193 7.68 -0.98 9.31
CA LYS A 193 7.14 0.32 9.74
C LYS A 193 6.25 0.25 10.98
N ARG A 194 5.60 -0.89 11.25
CA ARG A 194 4.78 -1.08 12.46
C ARG A 194 5.65 -0.98 13.70
N GLN A 195 6.77 -1.68 13.71
CA GLN A 195 7.73 -1.64 14.81
C GLN A 195 8.36 -0.26 14.97
N LEU A 196 8.74 0.38 13.88
CA LEU A 196 9.29 1.75 13.87
C LEU A 196 8.34 2.77 14.52
N ARG A 197 7.02 2.68 14.23
CA ARG A 197 6.01 3.54 14.88
C ARG A 197 6.00 3.37 16.39
N ILE A 198 6.00 2.12 16.86
CA ILE A 198 6.01 1.81 18.29
C ILE A 198 7.28 2.36 18.95
N GLU A 199 8.44 2.16 18.35
CA GLU A 199 9.73 2.64 18.88
C GLU A 199 9.80 4.16 18.99
N MET A 200 9.35 4.85 17.95
CA MET A 200 9.32 6.32 17.92
C MET A 200 8.40 6.90 18.99
N PHE A 201 7.16 6.40 19.08
CA PHE A 201 6.21 6.85 20.11
C PHE A 201 6.67 6.49 21.51
N ARG A 202 7.33 5.34 21.71
CA ARG A 202 7.94 4.94 22.96
C ARG A 202 9.05 5.91 23.38
N ALA A 203 9.92 6.30 22.46
CA ALA A 203 10.96 7.29 22.72
C ALA A 203 10.37 8.63 23.17
N MET A 204 9.31 9.10 22.50
CA MET A 204 8.58 10.31 22.89
C MET A 204 7.91 10.18 24.27
N ALA A 205 7.26 9.04 24.56
CA ALA A 205 6.61 8.79 25.84
C ALA A 205 7.62 8.84 27.00
N HIS A 206 8.77 8.17 26.85
CA HIS A 206 9.86 8.19 27.82
C HIS A 206 10.42 9.60 28.06
N ARG A 207 10.70 10.35 26.97
CA ARG A 207 11.27 11.71 27.05
C ARG A 207 10.35 12.68 27.75
N HIS A 208 9.09 12.71 27.34
CA HIS A 208 8.12 13.67 27.88
C HIS A 208 7.43 13.19 29.15
N ARG A 209 7.54 11.90 29.50
CA ARG A 209 6.82 11.25 30.62
C ARG A 209 5.31 11.51 30.55
N LYS A 210 4.75 11.31 29.35
CA LYS A 210 3.32 11.51 29.08
C LYS A 210 2.77 10.35 28.27
N PRO A 211 1.48 9.99 28.48
CA PRO A 211 0.81 9.01 27.63
C PRO A 211 0.66 9.49 26.18
N MET A 212 0.73 8.54 25.25
CA MET A 212 0.67 8.79 23.81
C MET A 212 -0.42 7.93 23.18
N VAL A 213 -1.21 8.54 22.31
CA VAL A 213 -2.26 7.85 21.53
C VAL A 213 -1.98 8.03 20.05
N MET A 214 -1.90 6.93 19.32
CA MET A 214 -1.74 6.92 17.86
C MET A 214 -2.93 6.20 17.24
N VAL A 215 -3.75 6.93 16.47
CA VAL A 215 -4.86 6.36 15.71
C VAL A 215 -4.51 6.38 14.23
N ASN A 216 -4.52 5.21 13.58
CA ASN A 216 -4.15 5.08 12.20
C ASN A 216 -5.32 4.57 11.35
N GLN A 217 -5.38 5.04 10.09
CA GLN A 217 -6.29 4.52 9.08
C GLN A 217 -6.01 3.04 8.80
N VAL A 218 -7.04 2.28 8.44
CA VAL A 218 -6.91 0.94 7.85
C VAL A 218 -7.52 0.94 6.46
N GLY A 219 -7.05 0.03 5.59
CA GLY A 219 -7.62 -0.19 4.25
C GLY A 219 -6.66 0.10 3.11
N GLY A 220 -7.03 -0.35 1.91
CA GLY A 220 -6.32 -0.06 0.66
C GLY A 220 -6.89 1.17 -0.05
N ASN A 221 -6.02 1.98 -0.64
CA ASN A 221 -6.41 3.06 -1.53
C ASN A 221 -5.36 3.24 -2.64
N ASP A 222 -5.74 2.94 -3.88
CA ASP A 222 -4.84 2.85 -5.03
C ASP A 222 -3.65 1.92 -4.74
N GLN A 223 -2.43 2.45 -4.74
CA GLN A 223 -1.19 1.70 -4.47
C GLN A 223 -0.85 1.58 -2.98
N VAL A 224 -1.56 2.29 -2.10
CA VAL A 224 -1.21 2.41 -0.69
C VAL A 224 -2.11 1.54 0.17
N VAL A 225 -1.51 0.82 1.09
CA VAL A 225 -2.22 0.03 2.11
C VAL A 225 -1.94 0.63 3.47
N PHE A 226 -2.98 0.78 4.27
CA PHE A 226 -2.92 1.22 5.67
C PHE A 226 -3.27 0.04 6.56
N ASP A 227 -2.40 -0.24 7.50
CA ASP A 227 -2.50 -1.42 8.37
C ASP A 227 -3.35 -1.19 9.63
N GLY A 228 -3.75 0.05 9.91
CA GLY A 228 -4.32 0.37 11.21
C GLY A 228 -3.26 0.27 12.30
N SER A 229 -3.28 -0.81 13.07
CA SER A 229 -2.31 -1.04 14.16
C SER A 229 -2.22 0.15 15.12
N SER A 230 -3.37 0.77 15.41
CA SER A 230 -3.49 1.89 16.35
C SER A 230 -3.12 1.45 17.76
N PHE A 231 -2.59 2.35 18.57
CA PHE A 231 -2.20 2.00 19.95
C PHE A 231 -2.31 3.18 20.92
N VAL A 232 -2.32 2.80 22.21
CA VAL A 232 -2.17 3.71 23.34
C VAL A 232 -0.97 3.27 24.16
N MET A 233 -0.10 4.21 24.52
CA MET A 233 1.01 4.00 25.44
C MET A 233 0.84 4.80 26.71
N ASP A 234 1.30 4.25 27.82
CA ASP A 234 1.45 4.96 29.09
C ASP A 234 2.68 5.90 29.06
N ALA A 235 2.92 6.60 30.15
CA ALA A 235 4.05 7.53 30.30
C ALA A 235 5.42 6.82 30.34
N GLU A 236 5.43 5.53 30.60
CA GLU A 236 6.59 4.64 30.64
C GLU A 236 6.83 3.96 29.28
N GLY A 237 6.04 4.27 28.24
CA GLY A 237 6.18 3.72 26.89
C GLY A 237 5.68 2.28 26.73
N ASN A 238 4.90 1.76 27.68
CA ASN A 238 4.27 0.46 27.56
C ASN A 238 2.98 0.60 26.74
N VAL A 239 2.75 -0.31 25.79
CA VAL A 239 1.48 -0.38 25.06
C VAL A 239 0.40 -0.92 25.98
N ILE A 240 -0.58 -0.08 26.33
CA ILE A 240 -1.71 -0.44 27.20
C ILE A 240 -2.99 -0.79 26.41
N ALA A 241 -3.04 -0.42 25.12
CA ALA A 241 -4.09 -0.84 24.20
C ALA A 241 -3.55 -0.88 22.76
N SER A 242 -4.05 -1.83 21.97
CA SER A 242 -3.67 -2.00 20.57
C SER A 242 -4.83 -2.46 19.71
N GLY A 243 -4.98 -1.87 18.52
CA GLY A 243 -5.94 -2.24 17.49
C GLY A 243 -5.42 -3.39 16.62
N ALA A 244 -6.35 -4.10 16.01
CA ALA A 244 -6.04 -5.18 15.09
C ALA A 244 -5.39 -4.64 13.81
N SER A 245 -4.39 -5.37 13.29
CA SER A 245 -3.79 -5.04 12.00
C SER A 245 -4.70 -5.45 10.84
N PHE A 246 -4.75 -4.65 9.77
CA PHE A 246 -5.43 -4.88 8.49
C PHE A 246 -6.96 -5.04 8.56
N ARG A 247 -7.62 -4.56 9.62
CA ARG A 247 -9.10 -4.54 9.73
C ARG A 247 -9.60 -3.37 10.57
N GLU A 248 -10.86 -3.01 10.37
CA GLU A 248 -11.54 -2.05 11.25
C GLU A 248 -11.58 -2.59 12.68
N ASP A 249 -11.38 -1.70 13.66
CA ASP A 249 -11.48 -2.05 15.09
C ASP A 249 -11.89 -0.83 15.92
N LEU A 250 -12.58 -1.11 17.02
CA LEU A 250 -12.89 -0.14 18.06
C LEU A 250 -12.18 -0.55 19.35
N VAL A 251 -11.10 0.14 19.66
CA VAL A 251 -10.24 -0.11 20.81
C VAL A 251 -10.53 0.90 21.90
N VAL A 252 -10.67 0.47 23.14
CA VAL A 252 -10.89 1.38 24.28
C VAL A 252 -9.78 1.21 25.30
N ALA A 253 -9.22 2.35 25.73
CA ALA A 253 -8.23 2.41 26.81
C ALA A 253 -8.64 3.40 27.88
N ASP A 254 -8.34 3.10 29.13
CA ASP A 254 -8.44 4.04 30.24
C ASP A 254 -7.04 4.50 30.65
N ILE A 255 -6.74 5.76 30.33
CA ILE A 255 -5.43 6.37 30.62
C ILE A 255 -5.13 6.42 32.12
N ALA A 256 -6.16 6.61 32.96
CA ALA A 256 -5.96 6.74 34.39
C ALA A 256 -5.59 5.40 35.06
N THR A 257 -6.11 4.29 34.56
CA THR A 257 -5.84 2.96 35.10
C THR A 257 -4.74 2.19 34.38
N GLY A 258 -4.28 2.71 33.22
CA GLY A 258 -3.31 2.03 32.37
C GLY A 258 -3.83 0.72 31.77
N LYS A 259 -5.16 0.57 31.57
CA LYS A 259 -5.78 -0.65 31.05
C LYS A 259 -6.53 -0.38 29.75
N GLY A 260 -6.47 -1.32 28.83
CA GLY A 260 -7.21 -1.23 27.56
C GLY A 260 -7.29 -2.56 26.83
N ASP A 261 -7.95 -2.51 25.67
CA ASP A 261 -8.05 -3.65 24.77
C ASP A 261 -6.70 -3.91 24.12
N LEU A 262 -6.21 -5.14 24.19
CA LEU A 262 -4.99 -5.56 23.50
C LEU A 262 -5.37 -6.59 22.42
N ARG A 263 -4.98 -6.33 21.18
CA ARG A 263 -5.09 -7.28 20.07
C ARG A 263 -3.74 -7.93 19.81
N ALA A 264 -3.78 -9.20 19.43
CA ALA A 264 -2.57 -9.87 18.95
C ALA A 264 -2.12 -9.25 17.62
N ASP A 265 -0.83 -9.00 17.49
CA ASP A 265 -0.21 -8.56 16.25
C ASP A 265 0.49 -9.72 15.56
N PHE A 266 0.88 -9.52 14.29
CA PHE A 266 1.69 -10.47 13.55
C PHE A 266 3.10 -10.56 14.13
N THR A 267 3.54 -11.79 14.32
CA THR A 267 4.92 -12.09 14.76
C THR A 267 5.85 -12.29 13.57
N ASP A 268 5.28 -12.60 12.40
CA ASP A 268 6.00 -12.77 11.14
C ASP A 268 5.62 -11.65 10.15
N GLU A 269 6.62 -10.99 9.61
CA GLU A 269 6.42 -9.92 8.61
C GLU A 269 5.86 -10.46 7.29
N CYS A 270 6.13 -11.72 6.91
CA CYS A 270 5.53 -12.32 5.72
C CYS A 270 4.00 -12.46 5.85
N ASP A 271 3.51 -12.88 7.03
CA ASP A 271 2.07 -12.91 7.29
C ASP A 271 1.45 -11.51 7.17
N ALA A 272 2.13 -10.49 7.68
CA ALA A 272 1.67 -9.10 7.59
C ALA A 272 1.65 -8.59 6.14
N VAL A 273 2.68 -8.87 5.35
CA VAL A 273 2.72 -8.52 3.91
C VAL A 273 1.61 -9.22 3.15
N TYR A 274 1.38 -10.50 3.43
CA TYR A 274 0.29 -11.26 2.81
C TYR A 274 -1.07 -10.61 3.08
N GLU A 275 -1.37 -10.25 4.33
CA GLU A 275 -2.61 -9.55 4.69
C GLU A 275 -2.71 -8.17 4.06
N ALA A 276 -1.60 -7.44 3.94
CA ALA A 276 -1.57 -6.16 3.23
C ALA A 276 -1.98 -6.31 1.77
N LEU A 277 -1.46 -7.34 1.07
CA LEU A 277 -1.79 -7.62 -0.32
C LEU A 277 -3.26 -8.04 -0.49
N VAL A 278 -3.77 -8.87 0.43
CA VAL A 278 -5.18 -9.28 0.45
C VAL A 278 -6.09 -8.07 0.67
N LEU A 279 -5.80 -7.25 1.69
CA LEU A 279 -6.58 -6.04 2.00
C LEU A 279 -6.53 -5.03 0.85
N GLY A 280 -5.34 -4.76 0.30
CA GLY A 280 -5.14 -3.84 -0.81
C GLY A 280 -5.92 -4.27 -2.04
N THR A 281 -5.86 -5.55 -2.40
CA THR A 281 -6.61 -6.11 -3.54
C THR A 281 -8.12 -6.03 -3.31
N ARG A 282 -8.60 -6.45 -2.14
CA ARG A 282 -10.03 -6.38 -1.76
C ARG A 282 -10.59 -4.98 -1.86
N ASP A 283 -9.88 -4.02 -1.28
CA ASP A 283 -10.34 -2.64 -1.22
C ASP A 283 -10.26 -1.94 -2.57
N TYR A 284 -9.20 -2.19 -3.36
CA TYR A 284 -9.11 -1.68 -4.73
C TYR A 284 -10.30 -2.15 -5.56
N MET A 285 -10.62 -3.44 -5.51
CA MET A 285 -11.76 -4.02 -6.20
C MET A 285 -13.08 -3.36 -5.76
N ARG A 286 -13.33 -3.36 -4.45
CA ARG A 286 -14.58 -2.82 -3.87
C ARG A 286 -14.76 -1.32 -4.15
N LYS A 287 -13.71 -0.52 -3.91
CA LYS A 287 -13.75 0.94 -4.04
C LYS A 287 -13.84 1.40 -5.51
N CYS A 288 -13.31 0.59 -6.45
CA CYS A 288 -13.42 0.83 -7.89
C CYS A 288 -14.66 0.20 -8.53
N GLY A 289 -15.51 -0.51 -7.75
CA GLY A 289 -16.76 -1.09 -8.24
C GLY A 289 -16.60 -2.41 -9.01
N PHE A 290 -15.46 -3.10 -8.89
CA PHE A 290 -15.24 -4.42 -9.47
C PHE A 290 -15.59 -5.53 -8.46
N SER A 291 -16.24 -6.59 -8.96
CA SER A 291 -16.57 -7.77 -8.15
C SER A 291 -15.88 -9.04 -8.60
N ARG A 292 -15.31 -9.07 -9.80
CA ARG A 292 -14.70 -10.26 -10.41
C ARG A 292 -13.29 -9.96 -10.93
N VAL A 293 -12.41 -10.96 -10.87
CA VAL A 293 -11.04 -10.86 -11.37
C VAL A 293 -10.72 -11.96 -12.36
N LEU A 294 -9.81 -11.66 -13.28
CA LEU A 294 -9.18 -12.58 -14.22
C LEU A 294 -7.68 -12.63 -13.95
N ILE A 295 -7.11 -13.83 -14.00
CA ILE A 295 -5.67 -14.04 -13.79
C ILE A 295 -5.16 -15.00 -14.87
N GLY A 296 -4.07 -14.64 -15.55
CA GLY A 296 -3.32 -15.56 -16.38
C GLY A 296 -2.59 -16.58 -15.51
N LEU A 297 -3.01 -17.84 -15.53
CA LEU A 297 -2.35 -18.93 -14.80
C LEU A 297 -1.31 -19.59 -15.70
N SER A 298 -0.04 -19.31 -15.42
CA SER A 298 1.10 -19.85 -16.18
C SER A 298 1.64 -21.19 -15.65
N GLY A 299 1.16 -21.63 -14.47
CA GLY A 299 1.79 -22.74 -13.73
C GLY A 299 3.09 -22.33 -13.02
N GLY A 300 3.42 -21.02 -12.97
CA GLY A 300 4.54 -20.47 -12.22
C GLY A 300 4.12 -19.90 -10.87
N ILE A 301 5.12 -19.69 -9.98
CA ILE A 301 4.91 -19.28 -8.59
C ILE A 301 4.23 -17.90 -8.46
N ASP A 302 4.54 -16.93 -9.34
CA ASP A 302 3.99 -15.58 -9.29
C ASP A 302 2.47 -15.57 -9.57
N SER A 303 2.04 -16.30 -10.60
CA SER A 303 0.62 -16.47 -10.92
C SER A 303 -0.11 -17.25 -9.81
N ALA A 304 0.59 -18.21 -9.17
CA ALA A 304 0.08 -18.97 -8.05
C ALA A 304 -0.16 -18.08 -6.83
N LEU A 305 0.83 -17.26 -6.44
CA LEU A 305 0.68 -16.30 -5.34
C LEU A 305 -0.46 -15.31 -5.61
N THR A 306 -0.49 -14.74 -6.82
CA THR A 306 -1.56 -13.80 -7.19
C THR A 306 -2.94 -14.43 -7.08
N ALA A 307 -3.09 -15.71 -7.46
CA ALA A 307 -4.37 -16.40 -7.38
C ALA A 307 -4.82 -16.67 -5.94
N VAL A 308 -3.94 -17.12 -5.04
CA VAL A 308 -4.31 -17.32 -3.62
C VAL A 308 -4.67 -15.99 -2.94
N ILE A 309 -3.93 -14.91 -3.20
CA ILE A 309 -4.27 -13.57 -2.70
C ILE A 309 -5.64 -13.13 -3.23
N ALA A 310 -5.93 -13.34 -4.51
CA ALA A 310 -7.20 -12.98 -5.11
C ALA A 310 -8.37 -13.75 -4.48
N VAL A 311 -8.21 -15.06 -4.21
CA VAL A 311 -9.22 -15.88 -3.54
C VAL A 311 -9.51 -15.36 -2.12
N ASP A 312 -8.47 -15.01 -1.36
CA ASP A 312 -8.64 -14.44 -0.02
C ASP A 312 -9.25 -13.02 -0.06
N ALA A 313 -8.98 -12.26 -1.13
CA ALA A 313 -9.49 -10.89 -1.28
C ALA A 313 -10.98 -10.84 -1.68
N VAL A 314 -11.40 -11.63 -2.69
CA VAL A 314 -12.73 -11.50 -3.29
C VAL A 314 -13.56 -12.78 -3.26
N GLY A 315 -13.02 -13.88 -2.73
CA GLY A 315 -13.67 -15.19 -2.69
C GLY A 315 -13.54 -15.96 -4.02
N ARG A 316 -13.43 -17.29 -3.92
CA ARG A 316 -13.16 -18.20 -5.05
C ARG A 316 -14.15 -18.07 -6.21
N ASP A 317 -15.43 -17.81 -5.93
CA ASP A 317 -16.47 -17.71 -6.95
C ASP A 317 -16.32 -16.47 -7.85
N ASN A 318 -15.52 -15.52 -7.42
CA ASN A 318 -15.22 -14.27 -8.12
C ASN A 318 -13.85 -14.27 -8.83
N VAL A 319 -13.09 -15.37 -8.73
CA VAL A 319 -11.78 -15.52 -9.36
C VAL A 319 -11.87 -16.48 -10.53
N ARG A 320 -11.34 -16.08 -11.68
CA ARG A 320 -11.26 -16.89 -12.89
C ARG A 320 -9.83 -16.94 -13.40
N GLY A 321 -9.27 -18.14 -13.48
CA GLY A 321 -7.97 -18.41 -14.09
C GLY A 321 -8.10 -18.63 -15.60
N VAL A 322 -7.06 -18.27 -16.34
CA VAL A 322 -6.96 -18.54 -17.78
C VAL A 322 -5.56 -19.08 -18.07
N ALA A 323 -5.49 -20.35 -18.45
CA ALA A 323 -4.29 -20.98 -18.97
C ALA A 323 -4.18 -20.66 -20.48
N MET A 324 -3.05 -20.09 -20.91
CA MET A 324 -2.86 -19.62 -22.29
C MET A 324 -1.59 -20.23 -22.90
N PRO A 325 -1.61 -21.56 -23.21
CA PRO A 325 -0.45 -22.22 -23.78
C PRO A 325 -0.09 -21.62 -25.16
N GLY A 326 1.21 -21.36 -25.34
CA GLY A 326 1.83 -21.00 -26.60
C GLY A 326 2.68 -22.14 -27.17
N PRO A 327 3.41 -21.91 -28.28
CA PRO A 327 4.20 -22.95 -28.96
C PRO A 327 5.28 -23.60 -28.07
N TYR A 328 5.78 -22.89 -27.08
CA TYR A 328 6.88 -23.33 -26.22
C TYR A 328 6.43 -23.60 -24.78
N SER A 329 5.13 -23.53 -24.51
CA SER A 329 4.58 -23.85 -23.18
C SER A 329 4.69 -25.34 -22.90
N SER A 330 5.22 -25.68 -21.72
CA SER A 330 5.33 -27.06 -21.29
C SER A 330 3.97 -27.62 -20.86
N ASP A 331 3.75 -28.92 -21.11
CA ASP A 331 2.54 -29.62 -20.62
C ASP A 331 2.44 -29.60 -19.10
N HIS A 332 3.59 -29.56 -18.41
CA HIS A 332 3.64 -29.45 -16.95
C HIS A 332 3.02 -28.13 -16.46
N SER A 333 3.35 -27.02 -17.08
CA SER A 333 2.80 -25.70 -16.71
C SER A 333 1.29 -25.65 -16.83
N VAL A 334 0.73 -26.20 -17.89
CA VAL A 334 -0.73 -26.26 -18.07
C VAL A 334 -1.38 -27.15 -17.01
N ARG A 335 -0.79 -28.32 -16.71
CA ARG A 335 -1.29 -29.23 -15.67
C ARG A 335 -1.23 -28.61 -14.30
N ASP A 336 -0.13 -27.92 -13.95
CA ASP A 336 0.03 -27.25 -12.65
C ASP A 336 -0.97 -26.12 -12.48
N ALA A 337 -1.24 -25.33 -13.53
CA ALA A 337 -2.26 -24.29 -13.52
C ALA A 337 -3.67 -24.86 -13.25
N HIS A 338 -4.04 -25.96 -13.91
CA HIS A 338 -5.32 -26.62 -13.69
C HIS A 338 -5.41 -27.29 -12.32
N ALA A 339 -4.37 -28.00 -11.88
CA ALA A 339 -4.34 -28.66 -10.58
C ALA A 339 -4.48 -27.63 -9.43
N MET A 340 -3.82 -26.49 -9.56
CA MET A 340 -3.95 -25.41 -8.61
C MET A 340 -5.37 -24.82 -8.61
N ALA A 341 -5.93 -24.54 -9.79
CA ALA A 341 -7.29 -23.99 -9.91
C ALA A 341 -8.34 -24.92 -9.29
N GLU A 342 -8.21 -26.23 -9.53
CA GLU A 342 -9.08 -27.27 -8.93
C GLU A 342 -8.98 -27.25 -7.41
N ARG A 343 -7.76 -27.24 -6.84
CA ARG A 343 -7.53 -27.23 -5.39
C ARG A 343 -8.03 -25.94 -4.72
N LEU A 344 -7.92 -24.78 -5.41
CA LEU A 344 -8.48 -23.51 -4.96
C LEU A 344 -10.00 -23.44 -5.12
N GLY A 345 -10.60 -24.32 -5.91
CA GLY A 345 -12.02 -24.30 -6.26
C GLY A 345 -12.40 -23.13 -7.15
N ILE A 346 -11.50 -22.66 -8.02
CA ILE A 346 -11.75 -21.60 -8.98
C ILE A 346 -11.93 -22.16 -10.39
N ARG A 347 -12.70 -21.45 -11.22
CA ARG A 347 -12.81 -21.77 -12.64
C ARG A 347 -11.50 -21.46 -13.35
N CYS A 348 -11.02 -22.38 -14.21
CA CYS A 348 -9.89 -22.18 -15.10
C CYS A 348 -10.28 -22.56 -16.54
N ASP A 349 -10.11 -21.63 -17.46
CA ASP A 349 -10.32 -21.87 -18.89
C ASP A 349 -8.97 -22.03 -19.59
N THR A 350 -8.92 -22.86 -20.64
CA THR A 350 -7.74 -22.95 -21.50
C THR A 350 -8.01 -22.25 -22.83
N VAL A 351 -7.15 -21.30 -23.19
CA VAL A 351 -7.21 -20.57 -24.44
C VAL A 351 -5.82 -20.61 -25.09
N SER A 352 -5.59 -21.52 -26.04
CA SER A 352 -4.32 -21.59 -26.76
C SER A 352 -4.10 -20.33 -27.60
N ILE A 353 -2.93 -19.71 -27.46
CA ILE A 353 -2.51 -18.56 -28.30
C ILE A 353 -1.78 -19.02 -29.56
N THR A 354 -1.44 -20.30 -29.70
CA THR A 354 -0.62 -20.83 -30.83
C THR A 354 -1.20 -20.47 -32.20
N PRO A 355 -2.51 -20.68 -32.50
CA PRO A 355 -3.04 -20.33 -33.82
C PRO A 355 -2.92 -18.85 -34.16
N ALA A 356 -3.14 -17.98 -33.16
CA ALA A 356 -3.00 -16.51 -33.36
C ALA A 356 -1.52 -16.11 -33.52
N TYR A 357 -0.62 -16.78 -32.81
CA TYR A 357 0.81 -16.57 -32.93
C TYR A 357 1.32 -16.95 -34.32
N ASP A 358 0.97 -18.15 -34.81
CA ASP A 358 1.37 -18.63 -36.14
C ASP A 358 0.87 -17.69 -37.25
N GLU A 359 -0.37 -17.21 -37.12
CA GLU A 359 -0.94 -16.26 -38.08
C GLU A 359 -0.22 -14.90 -38.04
N MET A 360 0.11 -14.41 -36.85
CA MET A 360 0.84 -13.13 -36.69
C MET A 360 2.24 -13.23 -37.31
N VAL A 361 2.98 -14.31 -37.00
CA VAL A 361 4.31 -14.56 -37.59
C VAL A 361 4.24 -14.65 -39.10
N ARG A 362 3.25 -15.38 -39.65
CA ARG A 362 3.02 -15.48 -41.10
C ARG A 362 2.72 -14.12 -41.74
N THR A 363 1.88 -13.32 -41.09
CA THR A 363 1.50 -11.98 -41.56
C THR A 363 2.70 -11.04 -41.63
N LEU A 364 3.60 -11.12 -40.62
CA LEU A 364 4.79 -10.26 -40.55
C LEU A 364 5.99 -10.77 -41.36
N ALA A 365 5.99 -12.04 -41.80
CA ALA A 365 7.11 -12.66 -42.52
C ALA A 365 7.63 -11.84 -43.69
N PRO A 366 6.78 -11.23 -44.59
CA PRO A 366 7.28 -10.42 -45.67
C PRO A 366 8.01 -9.15 -45.23
N VAL A 367 7.63 -8.60 -44.06
CA VAL A 367 8.26 -7.39 -43.48
C VAL A 367 9.56 -7.75 -42.76
N PHE A 368 9.68 -8.97 -42.25
CA PHE A 368 10.84 -9.47 -41.52
C PHE A 368 11.84 -10.21 -42.43
N GLU A 369 11.65 -10.15 -43.76
CA GLU A 369 12.56 -10.80 -44.69
C GLU A 369 14.01 -10.35 -44.46
N GLY A 370 14.94 -11.31 -44.36
CA GLY A 370 16.36 -11.08 -44.10
C GLY A 370 16.73 -10.84 -42.63
N THR A 371 15.78 -10.79 -41.72
CA THR A 371 16.04 -10.74 -40.25
C THR A 371 16.09 -12.14 -39.63
N LYS A 372 16.68 -12.25 -38.43
CA LYS A 372 16.66 -13.47 -37.61
C LYS A 372 15.59 -13.34 -36.54
N GLN A 373 15.05 -14.48 -36.07
CA GLN A 373 14.22 -14.49 -34.89
C GLN A 373 14.98 -13.96 -33.67
N ASP A 374 14.28 -13.15 -32.86
CA ASP A 374 14.83 -12.56 -31.65
C ASP A 374 13.72 -12.37 -30.58
N VAL A 375 13.89 -11.42 -29.68
CA VAL A 375 12.91 -11.05 -28.63
C VAL A 375 11.56 -10.60 -29.21
N THR A 376 11.48 -10.31 -30.52
CA THR A 376 10.23 -9.88 -31.18
C THR A 376 9.19 -10.98 -31.14
N GLU A 377 9.56 -12.21 -31.51
CA GLU A 377 8.66 -13.36 -31.52
C GLU A 377 8.27 -13.80 -30.09
N GLU A 378 9.19 -13.68 -29.14
CA GLU A 378 8.89 -13.87 -27.71
C GLU A 378 7.81 -12.87 -27.25
N ASN A 379 7.98 -11.61 -27.57
CA ASN A 379 7.06 -10.53 -27.18
C ASN A 379 5.68 -10.64 -27.89
N ILE A 380 5.59 -11.18 -29.09
CA ILE A 380 4.30 -11.47 -29.76
C ILE A 380 3.46 -12.41 -28.89
N GLN A 381 4.05 -13.48 -28.34
CA GLN A 381 3.33 -14.43 -27.48
C GLN A 381 2.80 -13.74 -26.20
N SER A 382 3.64 -12.95 -25.53
CA SER A 382 3.25 -12.21 -24.33
C SER A 382 2.10 -11.24 -24.63
N ARG A 383 2.16 -10.50 -25.75
CA ARG A 383 1.11 -9.57 -26.16
C ARG A 383 -0.19 -10.25 -26.52
N LEU A 384 -0.15 -11.43 -27.17
CA LEU A 384 -1.35 -12.22 -27.45
C LEU A 384 -2.03 -12.71 -26.16
N ARG A 385 -1.25 -13.06 -25.13
CA ARG A 385 -1.81 -13.37 -23.79
C ARG A 385 -2.46 -12.13 -23.18
N GLY A 386 -1.81 -10.99 -23.23
CA GLY A 386 -2.38 -9.70 -22.77
C GLY A 386 -3.69 -9.36 -23.51
N LEU A 387 -3.71 -9.46 -24.84
CA LEU A 387 -4.91 -9.23 -25.64
C LEU A 387 -6.04 -10.18 -25.27
N THR A 388 -5.74 -11.48 -25.07
CA THR A 388 -6.71 -12.49 -24.67
C THR A 388 -7.34 -12.15 -23.31
N LEU A 389 -6.52 -11.83 -22.30
CA LEU A 389 -7.00 -11.44 -20.97
C LEU A 389 -7.87 -10.19 -21.03
N MET A 390 -7.44 -9.14 -21.74
CA MET A 390 -8.22 -7.90 -21.87
C MET A 390 -9.53 -8.11 -22.63
N SER A 391 -9.56 -9.00 -23.62
CA SER A 391 -10.81 -9.37 -24.32
C SER A 391 -11.80 -10.06 -23.39
N LEU A 392 -11.32 -10.99 -22.55
CA LEU A 392 -12.14 -11.65 -21.55
C LEU A 392 -12.59 -10.68 -20.45
N SER A 393 -11.71 -9.76 -20.04
CA SER A 393 -12.03 -8.68 -19.10
C SER A 393 -13.23 -7.87 -19.56
N ASN A 394 -13.17 -7.36 -20.77
CA ASN A 394 -14.27 -6.59 -21.36
C ASN A 394 -15.55 -7.41 -21.49
N LYS A 395 -15.44 -8.67 -21.89
CA LYS A 395 -16.60 -9.53 -22.10
C LYS A 395 -17.34 -9.87 -20.82
N PHE A 396 -16.60 -10.03 -19.71
CA PHE A 396 -17.15 -10.51 -18.43
C PHE A 396 -17.22 -9.44 -17.34
N GLY A 397 -16.78 -8.21 -17.62
CA GLY A 397 -16.74 -7.14 -16.64
C GLY A 397 -15.85 -7.47 -15.43
N ALA A 398 -14.71 -8.11 -15.67
CA ALA A 398 -13.79 -8.55 -14.64
C ALA A 398 -12.45 -7.79 -14.75
N LEU A 399 -11.82 -7.45 -13.60
CA LEU A 399 -10.52 -6.81 -13.58
C LEU A 399 -9.41 -7.85 -13.83
N VAL A 400 -8.46 -7.55 -14.71
CA VAL A 400 -7.26 -8.38 -14.87
C VAL A 400 -6.24 -8.02 -13.78
N LEU A 401 -5.79 -9.03 -13.03
CA LEU A 401 -4.66 -8.91 -12.11
C LEU A 401 -3.38 -9.34 -12.84
N THR A 402 -2.34 -8.47 -12.82
CA THR A 402 -1.03 -8.84 -13.36
C THR A 402 -0.22 -9.62 -12.33
N THR A 403 0.70 -10.42 -12.78
CA THR A 403 1.47 -11.36 -11.95
C THR A 403 2.97 -11.04 -11.90
N GLY A 404 3.41 -9.92 -12.48
CA GLY A 404 4.80 -9.49 -12.45
C GLY A 404 5.22 -9.07 -11.04
N ASN A 405 6.38 -9.55 -10.58
CA ASN A 405 6.97 -9.22 -9.29
C ASN A 405 7.95 -8.04 -9.38
N LYS A 406 8.42 -7.54 -8.21
CA LYS A 406 9.31 -6.37 -8.12
C LYS A 406 10.63 -6.58 -8.87
N SER A 407 11.22 -7.76 -8.76
CA SER A 407 12.54 -8.07 -9.34
C SER A 407 12.51 -8.05 -10.87
N GLU A 408 11.48 -8.66 -11.47
CA GLU A 408 11.26 -8.65 -12.92
C GLU A 408 10.98 -7.25 -13.45
N ILE A 409 10.06 -6.52 -12.82
CA ILE A 409 9.69 -5.15 -13.19
C ILE A 409 10.88 -4.19 -13.03
N ALA A 410 11.72 -4.37 -12.03
CA ALA A 410 12.89 -3.55 -11.79
C ALA A 410 13.84 -3.55 -12.99
N VAL A 411 14.25 -4.74 -13.43
CA VAL A 411 15.23 -4.90 -14.52
C VAL A 411 14.59 -4.92 -15.90
N GLY A 412 13.24 -4.79 -15.96
CA GLY A 412 12.49 -4.78 -17.22
C GLY A 412 12.34 -6.15 -17.88
N TYR A 413 12.47 -7.23 -17.10
CA TYR A 413 12.19 -8.60 -17.56
C TYR A 413 10.68 -8.82 -17.65
N CYS A 414 10.05 -8.03 -18.50
CA CYS A 414 8.62 -7.97 -18.74
C CYS A 414 8.34 -7.37 -20.12
N THR A 415 7.20 -7.71 -20.69
CA THR A 415 6.81 -7.25 -22.03
C THR A 415 5.74 -6.16 -21.92
N LEU A 416 6.08 -4.98 -22.46
CA LEU A 416 5.13 -3.87 -22.57
C LEU A 416 3.90 -4.29 -23.40
N TYR A 417 2.70 -4.06 -22.84
CA TYR A 417 1.40 -4.49 -23.40
C TYR A 417 1.22 -6.03 -23.48
N GLY A 418 2.09 -6.80 -22.84
CA GLY A 418 2.00 -8.24 -22.73
C GLY A 418 1.60 -8.66 -21.31
N ASP A 419 2.52 -9.27 -20.57
CA ASP A 419 2.38 -9.68 -19.18
C ASP A 419 2.17 -8.52 -18.19
N MET A 420 2.52 -7.29 -18.60
CA MET A 420 2.21 -6.07 -17.85
C MET A 420 0.75 -5.60 -18.00
N CYS A 421 -0.06 -6.23 -18.87
CA CYS A 421 -1.47 -5.85 -19.07
C CYS A 421 -2.31 -6.19 -17.85
N GLY A 422 -3.08 -5.22 -17.38
CA GLY A 422 -4.04 -5.42 -16.27
C GLY A 422 -4.49 -4.13 -15.63
N GLY A 423 -5.35 -4.26 -14.63
CA GLY A 423 -5.89 -3.13 -13.88
C GLY A 423 -5.31 -2.98 -12.47
N LEU A 424 -4.66 -4.04 -11.95
CA LEU A 424 -3.94 -4.01 -10.67
C LEU A 424 -2.76 -5.00 -10.71
N ALA A 425 -1.59 -4.54 -10.31
CA ALA A 425 -0.37 -5.33 -10.19
C ALA A 425 -0.15 -5.72 -8.72
N VAL A 426 -0.74 -6.85 -8.32
CA VAL A 426 -0.85 -7.25 -6.91
C VAL A 426 0.51 -7.41 -6.24
N ILE A 427 1.47 -8.05 -6.90
CA ILE A 427 2.77 -8.42 -6.35
C ILE A 427 3.95 -7.60 -6.93
N SER A 428 3.66 -6.48 -7.62
CA SER A 428 4.69 -5.69 -8.31
C SER A 428 5.71 -5.01 -7.39
N ASP A 429 5.46 -4.98 -6.10
CA ASP A 429 6.41 -4.50 -5.08
C ASP A 429 6.92 -5.63 -4.15
N VAL A 430 6.70 -6.89 -4.54
CA VAL A 430 7.20 -8.07 -3.83
C VAL A 430 8.45 -8.59 -4.53
N PRO A 431 9.63 -8.61 -3.87
CA PRO A 431 10.84 -9.24 -4.41
C PRO A 431 10.63 -10.73 -4.69
N LYS A 432 11.31 -11.29 -5.69
CA LYS A 432 11.13 -12.69 -6.10
C LYS A 432 11.38 -13.68 -4.97
N THR A 433 12.37 -13.44 -4.15
CA THR A 433 12.65 -14.28 -2.96
C THR A 433 11.46 -14.31 -2.02
N MET A 434 10.85 -13.15 -1.75
CA MET A 434 9.66 -13.04 -0.91
C MET A 434 8.41 -13.65 -1.56
N VAL A 435 8.31 -13.71 -2.89
CA VAL A 435 7.20 -14.40 -3.58
C VAL A 435 7.10 -15.86 -3.13
N TYR A 436 8.23 -16.54 -2.97
CA TYR A 436 8.24 -17.93 -2.49
C TYR A 436 7.77 -18.03 -1.04
N GLU A 437 8.21 -17.14 -0.17
CA GLU A 437 7.81 -17.10 1.24
C GLU A 437 6.31 -16.84 1.38
N LEU A 438 5.79 -15.82 0.71
CA LEU A 438 4.35 -15.49 0.70
C LEU A 438 3.52 -16.62 0.07
N SER A 439 4.04 -17.29 -0.95
CA SER A 439 3.37 -18.45 -1.55
C SER A 439 3.24 -19.60 -0.54
N ARG A 440 4.23 -19.81 0.34
CA ARG A 440 4.11 -20.79 1.43
C ARG A 440 3.06 -20.38 2.47
N VAL A 441 2.97 -19.07 2.80
CA VAL A 441 1.89 -18.55 3.67
C VAL A 441 0.52 -18.83 3.05
N GLY A 442 0.31 -18.45 1.79
CA GLY A 442 -0.95 -18.70 1.06
C GLY A 442 -1.24 -20.19 0.92
N ASN A 443 -0.23 -21.01 0.60
CA ASN A 443 -0.38 -22.44 0.46
C ASN A 443 -0.83 -23.14 1.75
N LYS A 444 -0.29 -22.70 2.89
CA LYS A 444 -0.71 -23.19 4.23
C LYS A 444 -2.18 -22.86 4.51
N ARG A 445 -2.65 -21.67 4.14
CA ARG A 445 -4.05 -21.23 4.33
C ARG A 445 -5.04 -22.01 3.47
N HIS A 446 -4.60 -22.43 2.28
CA HIS A 446 -5.40 -23.18 1.32
C HIS A 446 -5.10 -24.68 1.28
N ASN A 447 -4.59 -25.26 2.39
CA ASN A 447 -4.38 -26.71 2.57
C ASN A 447 -3.55 -27.35 1.44
N GLY A 448 -2.50 -26.68 0.96
CA GLY A 448 -1.63 -27.21 -0.09
C GLY A 448 -2.18 -27.02 -1.51
N ALA A 449 -2.90 -25.94 -1.76
CA ALA A 449 -3.48 -25.68 -3.09
C ALA A 449 -2.42 -25.44 -4.18
N ILE A 450 -1.27 -24.86 -3.84
CA ILE A 450 -0.15 -24.70 -4.78
C ILE A 450 0.60 -26.05 -4.85
N PRO A 451 0.69 -26.72 -6.02
CA PRO A 451 1.46 -27.94 -6.17
C PRO A 451 2.94 -27.75 -5.79
N GLU A 452 3.56 -28.76 -5.15
CA GLU A 452 4.97 -28.67 -4.75
C GLU A 452 5.90 -28.45 -5.95
N ALA A 453 5.59 -29.05 -7.09
CA ALA A 453 6.32 -28.85 -8.35
C ALA A 453 6.46 -27.36 -8.75
N VAL A 454 5.51 -26.49 -8.36
CA VAL A 454 5.56 -25.04 -8.62
C VAL A 454 6.65 -24.36 -7.79
N PHE A 455 6.94 -24.87 -6.58
CA PHE A 455 8.02 -24.36 -5.74
C PHE A 455 9.41 -24.82 -6.19
N GLU A 456 9.49 -26.02 -6.79
CA GLU A 456 10.75 -26.63 -7.22
C GLU A 456 11.16 -26.20 -8.64
N LYS A 457 10.18 -25.80 -9.45
CA LYS A 457 10.41 -25.42 -10.84
C LYS A 457 11.27 -24.16 -10.94
N PRO A 458 12.37 -24.18 -11.74
CA PRO A 458 13.13 -22.97 -12.02
C PRO A 458 12.26 -21.90 -12.71
N PRO A 459 12.38 -20.62 -12.33
CA PRO A 459 11.65 -19.55 -12.98
C PRO A 459 11.94 -19.49 -14.49
N SER A 460 10.88 -19.37 -15.29
CA SER A 460 10.99 -19.27 -16.77
C SER A 460 9.75 -18.61 -17.34
N ALA A 461 9.94 -17.76 -18.35
CA ALA A 461 8.86 -17.16 -19.13
C ALA A 461 8.27 -18.10 -20.20
N GLU A 462 8.93 -19.23 -20.52
CA GLU A 462 8.52 -20.22 -21.53
C GLU A 462 8.15 -19.61 -22.92
N LEU A 463 8.92 -18.62 -23.39
CA LEU A 463 8.72 -17.93 -24.66
C LEU A 463 9.62 -18.46 -25.78
N ARG A 464 10.62 -19.27 -25.44
CA ARG A 464 11.54 -19.99 -26.35
C ARG A 464 11.92 -21.34 -25.76
N PRO A 465 12.50 -22.27 -26.57
CA PRO A 465 12.92 -23.57 -26.08
C PRO A 465 13.90 -23.47 -24.91
N ASP A 466 13.70 -24.29 -23.87
CA ASP A 466 14.58 -24.46 -22.70
C ASP A 466 14.95 -23.16 -21.96
N GLN A 467 14.14 -22.12 -22.08
CA GLN A 467 14.37 -20.83 -21.46
C GLN A 467 14.38 -20.91 -19.93
N LYS A 468 15.34 -20.21 -19.32
CA LYS A 468 15.40 -19.95 -17.87
C LYS A 468 15.69 -18.47 -17.62
N ASP A 469 15.17 -17.93 -16.54
CA ASP A 469 15.44 -16.53 -16.16
C ASP A 469 16.93 -16.32 -15.89
N SER A 470 17.64 -17.34 -15.37
CA SER A 470 19.09 -17.34 -15.17
C SER A 470 19.93 -17.18 -16.46
N ASP A 471 19.33 -17.32 -17.65
CA ASP A 471 20.02 -17.04 -18.92
C ASP A 471 20.30 -15.54 -19.10
N SER A 472 19.53 -14.68 -18.41
CA SER A 472 19.57 -13.21 -18.59
C SER A 472 19.72 -12.42 -17.30
N LEU A 473 19.47 -13.04 -16.15
CA LEU A 473 19.47 -12.43 -14.83
C LEU A 473 20.43 -13.16 -13.88
N PRO A 474 21.05 -12.46 -12.91
CA PRO A 474 21.74 -13.14 -11.82
C PRO A 474 20.74 -13.93 -10.95
N PRO A 475 21.21 -14.83 -10.06
CA PRO A 475 20.34 -15.47 -9.08
C PRO A 475 19.49 -14.44 -8.33
N TYR A 476 18.22 -14.77 -8.09
CA TYR A 476 17.28 -13.78 -7.52
C TYR A 476 17.68 -13.30 -6.12
N GLU A 477 18.36 -14.12 -5.32
CA GLU A 477 18.90 -13.70 -4.02
C GLU A 477 19.92 -12.56 -4.17
N VAL A 478 20.73 -12.63 -5.22
CA VAL A 478 21.71 -11.58 -5.54
C VAL A 478 21.00 -10.36 -6.13
N LEU A 479 20.08 -10.58 -7.06
CA LEU A 479 19.31 -9.50 -7.68
C LEU A 479 18.53 -8.70 -6.64
N ASP A 480 17.78 -9.36 -5.77
CA ASP A 480 16.95 -8.72 -4.75
C ASP A 480 17.80 -7.95 -3.72
N ALA A 481 18.97 -8.48 -3.35
CA ALA A 481 19.91 -7.77 -2.49
C ALA A 481 20.43 -6.46 -3.13
N ILE A 482 20.78 -6.50 -4.43
CA ILE A 482 21.19 -5.31 -5.18
C ILE A 482 20.03 -4.32 -5.27
N LEU A 483 18.81 -4.79 -5.60
CA LEU A 483 17.63 -3.94 -5.75
C LEU A 483 17.26 -3.25 -4.43
N ARG A 484 17.34 -3.95 -3.30
CA ARG A 484 17.11 -3.36 -1.98
C ARG A 484 18.05 -2.18 -1.74
N LEU A 485 19.34 -2.37 -1.93
CA LEU A 485 20.33 -1.31 -1.70
C LEU A 485 20.22 -0.17 -2.73
N TYR A 486 20.02 -0.49 -4.01
CA TYR A 486 20.00 0.51 -5.08
C TYR A 486 18.68 1.30 -5.14
N VAL A 487 17.53 0.60 -5.04
CA VAL A 487 16.19 1.21 -5.22
C VAL A 487 15.64 1.75 -3.91
N GLU A 488 15.79 1.02 -2.80
CA GLU A 488 15.17 1.37 -1.53
C GLU A 488 16.07 2.24 -0.66
N GLU A 489 17.40 1.96 -0.65
CA GLU A 489 18.37 2.68 0.17
C GLU A 489 19.19 3.73 -0.59
N PHE A 490 19.02 3.82 -1.93
CA PHE A 490 19.75 4.78 -2.79
C PHE A 490 21.28 4.71 -2.68
N ARG A 491 21.81 3.50 -2.48
CA ARG A 491 23.25 3.27 -2.40
C ARG A 491 23.92 3.33 -3.77
N GLY A 492 25.14 3.84 -3.80
CA GLY A 492 25.97 3.86 -5.00
C GLY A 492 26.45 2.48 -5.44
N VAL A 493 26.66 2.25 -6.73
CA VAL A 493 27.06 0.94 -7.29
C VAL A 493 28.36 0.39 -6.68
N ARG A 494 29.33 1.25 -6.32
CA ARG A 494 30.57 0.83 -5.65
C ARG A 494 30.36 0.40 -4.21
N GLU A 495 29.48 1.11 -3.49
CA GLU A 495 29.10 0.75 -2.11
C GLU A 495 28.42 -0.61 -2.10
N ILE A 496 27.46 -0.82 -3.02
CA ILE A 496 26.74 -2.10 -3.16
C ILE A 496 27.70 -3.25 -3.47
N ALA A 497 28.61 -3.04 -4.45
CA ALA A 497 29.59 -4.07 -4.82
C ALA A 497 30.48 -4.44 -3.64
N THR A 498 30.89 -3.45 -2.84
CA THR A 498 31.73 -3.67 -1.64
C THR A 498 30.93 -4.38 -0.54
N GLU A 499 29.72 -3.89 -0.21
CA GLU A 499 28.89 -4.43 0.88
C GLU A 499 28.48 -5.89 0.61
N LEU A 500 28.07 -6.19 -0.62
CA LEU A 500 27.66 -7.54 -1.01
C LEU A 500 28.81 -8.45 -1.47
N SER A 501 30.04 -7.94 -1.53
CA SER A 501 31.22 -8.66 -2.07
C SER A 501 30.95 -9.21 -3.49
N LEU A 502 30.34 -8.39 -4.36
CA LEU A 502 30.00 -8.74 -5.73
C LEU A 502 30.92 -8.04 -6.75
N PRO A 503 31.07 -8.61 -7.97
CA PRO A 503 31.76 -7.92 -9.06
C PRO A 503 31.06 -6.59 -9.40
N LEU A 504 31.84 -5.51 -9.48
CA LEU A 504 31.32 -4.18 -9.77
C LEU A 504 30.53 -4.12 -11.09
N ASP A 505 30.99 -4.85 -12.12
CA ASP A 505 30.34 -4.87 -13.43
C ASP A 505 28.94 -5.54 -13.37
N LEU A 506 28.75 -6.53 -12.50
CA LEU A 506 27.42 -7.12 -12.27
C LEU A 506 26.45 -6.10 -11.66
N VAL A 507 26.90 -5.38 -10.62
CA VAL A 507 26.07 -4.36 -9.96
C VAL A 507 25.73 -3.21 -10.92
N LYS A 508 26.71 -2.77 -11.74
CA LYS A 508 26.51 -1.77 -12.78
C LYS A 508 25.48 -2.21 -13.83
N ASP A 509 25.56 -3.46 -14.29
CA ASP A 509 24.61 -4.00 -15.27
C ASP A 509 23.18 -4.01 -14.73
N VAL A 510 22.99 -4.45 -13.48
CA VAL A 510 21.68 -4.43 -12.81
C VAL A 510 21.16 -3.00 -12.66
N ALA A 511 21.97 -2.07 -12.14
CA ALA A 511 21.60 -0.67 -11.99
C ALA A 511 21.19 -0.03 -13.32
N LEU A 512 21.97 -0.29 -14.37
CA LEU A 512 21.69 0.19 -15.73
C LEU A 512 20.37 -0.37 -16.28
N LYS A 513 20.08 -1.65 -16.04
CA LYS A 513 18.79 -2.25 -16.41
C LYS A 513 17.65 -1.58 -15.67
N VAL A 514 17.79 -1.32 -14.37
CA VAL A 514 16.78 -0.59 -13.58
C VAL A 514 16.50 0.78 -14.19
N ASP A 515 17.51 1.57 -14.47
CA ASP A 515 17.34 2.94 -14.93
C ASP A 515 16.78 3.00 -16.36
N ARG A 516 17.24 2.13 -17.26
CA ARG A 516 16.77 2.09 -18.65
C ARG A 516 15.32 1.61 -18.83
N ASN A 517 14.78 0.86 -17.85
CA ASN A 517 13.43 0.30 -17.95
C ASN A 517 12.35 1.16 -17.27
N GLU A 518 12.66 2.39 -16.86
CA GLU A 518 11.67 3.30 -16.28
C GLU A 518 10.48 3.53 -17.23
N TYR A 519 10.71 3.59 -18.54
CA TYR A 519 9.65 3.79 -19.54
C TYR A 519 8.60 2.66 -19.53
N LYS A 520 8.99 1.42 -19.20
CA LYS A 520 8.05 0.30 -19.05
C LYS A 520 7.22 0.48 -17.78
N ARG A 521 7.86 0.81 -16.67
CA ARG A 521 7.20 0.99 -15.36
C ARG A 521 6.17 2.13 -15.36
N GLN A 522 6.42 3.20 -16.09
CA GLN A 522 5.47 4.32 -16.25
C GLN A 522 4.18 3.93 -17.00
N GLN A 523 4.15 2.78 -17.63
CA GLN A 523 3.01 2.23 -18.37
C GLN A 523 2.44 0.96 -17.71
N ALA A 524 2.90 0.63 -16.50
CA ALA A 524 2.40 -0.52 -15.76
C ALA A 524 1.07 -0.20 -15.04
N ALA A 525 0.31 -1.24 -14.73
CA ALA A 525 -0.84 -1.13 -13.84
C ALA A 525 -0.41 -0.64 -12.44
N PRO A 526 -1.30 0.04 -11.69
CA PRO A 526 -1.03 0.40 -10.30
C PRO A 526 -0.66 -0.83 -9.48
N GLY A 527 0.42 -0.75 -8.70
CA GLY A 527 0.91 -1.84 -7.87
C GLY A 527 0.76 -1.58 -6.39
N LEU A 528 0.46 -2.61 -5.59
CA LEU A 528 0.36 -2.50 -4.14
C LEU A 528 1.75 -2.36 -3.52
N ARG A 529 1.93 -1.33 -2.70
CA ARG A 529 3.19 -1.06 -2.03
C ARG A 529 3.28 -1.83 -0.71
N VAL A 530 4.38 -2.58 -0.55
CA VAL A 530 4.70 -3.34 0.68
C VAL A 530 6.14 -3.16 1.16
N THR A 531 7.02 -2.63 0.31
CA THR A 531 8.40 -2.31 0.68
C THR A 531 8.59 -0.81 1.01
N SER A 532 9.76 -0.43 1.45
CA SER A 532 10.09 0.97 1.77
C SER A 532 10.03 1.89 0.54
N LYS A 533 10.30 1.34 -0.67
CA LYS A 533 10.28 2.08 -1.94
C LYS A 533 9.73 1.22 -3.08
N ALA A 534 8.47 1.45 -3.43
CA ALA A 534 7.84 0.82 -4.58
C ALA A 534 8.11 1.60 -5.87
N PHE A 535 8.08 0.90 -7.00
CA PHE A 535 7.97 1.55 -8.31
C PHE A 535 6.58 2.19 -8.48
N GLY A 536 6.51 3.30 -9.21
CA GLY A 536 5.28 4.06 -9.42
C GLY A 536 5.33 5.45 -8.79
N ILE A 537 4.25 5.88 -8.12
CA ILE A 537 4.11 7.25 -7.62
C ILE A 537 5.18 7.67 -6.60
N GLY A 538 5.73 6.71 -5.85
CA GLY A 538 6.75 6.95 -4.81
C GLY A 538 8.18 7.08 -5.34
N ARG A 539 8.43 6.70 -6.61
CA ARG A 539 9.74 6.79 -7.27
C ARG A 539 9.60 7.59 -8.57
N ARG A 540 10.01 8.85 -8.53
CA ARG A 540 9.87 9.80 -9.65
C ARG A 540 11.19 9.93 -10.41
N PHE A 541 11.54 8.91 -11.17
CA PHE A 541 12.75 8.91 -12.00
C PHE A 541 12.43 9.45 -13.41
N PRO A 542 13.26 10.32 -13.99
CA PRO A 542 13.04 10.80 -15.35
C PRO A 542 13.33 9.69 -16.37
N ILE A 543 12.44 9.52 -17.37
CA ILE A 543 12.65 8.56 -18.46
C ILE A 543 13.74 9.06 -19.41
N ALA A 544 13.63 10.32 -19.85
CA ALA A 544 14.56 10.94 -20.78
C ALA A 544 15.78 11.50 -20.03
N GLN A 545 16.67 10.63 -19.57
CA GLN A 545 17.87 10.99 -18.83
C GLN A 545 19.09 10.21 -19.34
N ARG A 546 20.30 10.69 -18.99
CA ARG A 546 21.59 10.05 -19.31
C ARG A 546 22.53 9.97 -18.10
N TYR A 547 22.01 10.21 -16.91
CA TYR A 547 22.77 9.98 -15.70
C TYR A 547 22.72 8.49 -15.35
N PHE A 548 23.85 7.82 -15.49
CA PHE A 548 24.03 6.45 -15.04
C PHE A 548 25.19 6.42 -14.07
N GLU A 549 25.02 5.75 -12.97
CA GLU A 549 26.06 5.63 -11.95
C GLU A 549 27.18 4.68 -12.43
N ASN A 550 28.04 5.20 -13.30
CA ASN A 550 29.10 4.42 -13.93
C ASN A 550 30.45 4.49 -13.20
N GLU A 551 30.60 5.33 -12.17
CA GLU A 551 31.86 5.58 -11.47
C GLU A 551 31.93 4.98 -10.07
#